data_0a54eb2382cbe2b860118dad6dce283f
#
_entry.id   0a54eb2382cbe2b860118dad6dce283f
#
_cell.length_a   1.000
_cell.length_b   1.000
_cell.length_c   1.000
_cell.angle_alpha   90.00
_cell.angle_beta   90.00
_cell.angle_gamma   90.00
#
_symmetry.space_group_name_H-M   'P 1'
#
loop_
_entity.id
_entity.type
_entity.pdbx_description
1 polymer ?
#
loop_
_entity_poly.entity_id
_entity_poly.type
_entity_poly.pdbx_seq_one_letter_code
_entity_poly.pdbx_strand_id
1 'polypeptide(L)'
;HIMKKERVCNSFEGEMIDESHVDFLGCHFECLPVKDIEPGEKVKVVVAFKDIILHDNEEDGTLTGDVRFILYKGDHYHLTVSSDWGEDIYVDTNDVWDNGDHVGISILPEKIKIIKVVD
;
A
#
# COMPACT_ATOMS: atom_id res chain seq x y z
N HIS A 1 11.05 -21.68 22.61
CA HIS A 1 10.09 -21.57 21.51
C HIS A 1 9.79 -20.11 21.19
N ILE A 2 10.16 -19.68 20.00
CA ILE A 2 9.96 -18.29 19.59
C ILE A 2 8.80 -18.24 18.58
N MET A 3 7.76 -17.49 18.92
CA MET A 3 6.67 -17.27 18.00
C MET A 3 7.05 -16.17 17.02
N LYS A 4 7.05 -16.50 15.75
CA LYS A 4 7.35 -15.55 14.71
C LYS A 4 6.13 -14.65 14.50
N LYS A 5 6.35 -13.34 14.62
CA LYS A 5 5.28 -12.37 14.41
C LYS A 5 5.00 -12.25 12.91
N GLU A 6 3.77 -12.47 12.50
CA GLU A 6 3.39 -12.32 11.10
C GLU A 6 3.39 -10.84 10.71
N ARG A 7 3.84 -10.57 9.49
CA ARG A 7 3.74 -9.23 8.93
C ARG A 7 2.29 -8.95 8.60
N VAL A 8 1.83 -7.76 8.96
CA VAL A 8 0.47 -7.31 8.65
C VAL A 8 0.45 -5.97 7.91
N CYS A 9 1.62 -5.42 7.62
CA CYS A 9 1.76 -4.11 6.96
C CYS A 9 2.74 -4.16 5.81
N ASN A 10 2.39 -3.42 4.75
CA ASN A 10 3.32 -3.08 3.68
C ASN A 10 4.22 -1.95 4.16
N SER A 11 5.44 -1.92 3.65
CA SER A 11 6.39 -0.85 3.94
C SER A 11 7.03 -0.42 2.62
N PHE A 12 6.96 0.86 2.32
CA PHE A 12 7.48 1.43 1.08
C PHE A 12 8.41 2.59 1.38
N GLU A 13 9.36 2.83 0.49
CA GLU A 13 10.14 4.06 0.52
C GLU A 13 9.33 5.17 -0.14
N GLY A 14 9.32 6.35 0.47
CA GLY A 14 8.59 7.49 -0.05
C GLY A 14 9.35 8.78 0.11
N GLU A 15 8.78 9.83 -0.47
CA GLU A 15 9.33 11.16 -0.39
C GLU A 15 8.18 12.14 -0.21
N MET A 16 8.30 13.02 0.77
CA MET A 16 7.25 14.01 1.02
C MET A 16 7.24 15.08 -0.06
N ILE A 17 6.06 15.39 -0.57
CA ILE A 17 5.86 16.51 -1.50
C ILE A 17 5.60 17.77 -0.69
N ASP A 18 4.72 17.66 0.30
CA ASP A 18 4.41 18.69 1.28
C ASP A 18 3.92 18.01 2.55
N GLU A 19 3.34 18.76 3.48
CA GLU A 19 2.92 18.19 4.78
C GLU A 19 1.81 17.14 4.67
N SER A 20 1.04 17.13 3.58
CA SER A 20 -0.11 16.24 3.42
C SER A 20 -0.11 15.43 2.12
N HIS A 21 1.01 15.41 1.40
CA HIS A 21 1.15 14.63 0.18
C HIS A 21 2.50 13.92 0.16
N VAL A 22 2.49 12.66 -0.24
CA VAL A 22 3.67 11.81 -0.27
C VAL A 22 3.73 11.04 -1.58
N ASP A 23 4.95 10.94 -2.14
CA ASP A 23 5.22 10.10 -3.31
C ASP A 23 5.69 8.74 -2.86
N PHE A 24 5.04 7.69 -3.33
CA PHE A 24 5.54 6.33 -3.24
C PHE A 24 4.86 5.47 -4.31
N LEU A 25 5.46 4.36 -4.66
CA LEU A 25 4.97 3.48 -5.75
C LEU A 25 4.79 4.23 -7.07
N GLY A 26 5.59 5.27 -7.29
CA GLY A 26 5.53 6.08 -8.51
C GLY A 26 4.33 7.00 -8.62
N CYS A 27 3.58 7.20 -7.53
CA CYS A 27 2.34 7.98 -7.52
C CYS A 27 2.30 8.96 -6.37
N HIS A 28 1.49 9.99 -6.54
CA HIS A 28 1.22 10.98 -5.49
C HIS A 28 0.01 10.52 -4.67
N PHE A 29 0.16 10.51 -3.36
CA PHE A 29 -0.92 10.16 -2.45
C PHE A 29 -1.16 11.29 -1.46
N GLU A 30 -2.42 11.51 -1.14
CA GLU A 30 -2.79 12.37 -0.02
C GLU A 30 -2.65 11.59 1.28
N CYS A 31 -2.11 12.20 2.32
CA CYS A 31 -2.01 11.63 3.65
C CYS A 31 -2.44 12.68 4.67
N LEU A 32 -2.63 12.27 5.92
CA LEU A 32 -2.91 13.23 6.97
C LEU A 32 -1.69 14.11 7.20
N PRO A 33 -1.88 15.38 7.63
CA PRO A 33 -0.74 16.29 7.82
C PRO A 33 0.30 15.73 8.78
N VAL A 34 1.56 15.84 8.37
CA VAL A 34 2.72 15.39 9.15
C VAL A 34 3.47 16.60 9.64
N LYS A 35 3.75 16.66 10.95
CA LYS A 35 4.49 17.76 11.55
C LYS A 35 6.00 17.61 11.35
N ASP A 36 6.69 18.75 11.28
CA ASP A 36 8.15 18.79 11.25
C ASP A 36 8.75 18.01 10.09
N ILE A 37 8.12 18.13 8.93
CA ILE A 37 8.57 17.46 7.71
C ILE A 37 8.82 18.51 6.63
N GLU A 38 9.91 18.34 5.89
CA GLU A 38 10.26 19.23 4.81
C GLU A 38 9.91 18.63 3.45
N PRO A 39 9.51 19.45 2.46
CA PRO A 39 9.35 18.95 1.09
C PRO A 39 10.62 18.27 0.61
N GLY A 40 10.49 17.10 -0.01
CA GLY A 40 11.62 16.32 -0.49
C GLY A 40 12.24 15.40 0.54
N GLU A 41 11.76 15.43 1.77
CA GLU A 41 12.30 14.57 2.83
C GLU A 41 11.95 13.10 2.56
N LYS A 42 12.93 12.21 2.71
CA LYS A 42 12.73 10.77 2.55
C LYS A 42 12.03 10.21 3.78
N VAL A 43 11.04 9.38 3.56
CA VAL A 43 10.23 8.78 4.62
C VAL A 43 9.99 7.32 4.32
N LYS A 44 9.52 6.60 5.34
CA LYS A 44 9.00 5.26 5.22
C LYS A 44 7.47 5.35 5.27
N VAL A 45 6.82 4.68 4.33
CA VAL A 45 5.36 4.66 4.25
C VAL A 45 4.88 3.27 4.67
N VAL A 46 3.99 3.21 5.64
CA VAL A 46 3.47 1.94 6.16
C VAL A 46 1.96 1.91 5.98
N VAL A 47 1.47 0.85 5.35
CA VAL A 47 0.04 0.65 5.10
C VAL A 47 -0.32 -0.80 5.43
N ALA A 48 -1.30 -0.99 6.30
CA ALA A 48 -1.74 -2.33 6.66
C ALA A 48 -2.30 -3.06 5.42
N PHE A 49 -2.09 -4.38 5.35
CA PHE A 49 -2.60 -5.20 4.25
C PHE A 49 -4.10 -5.03 4.06
N LYS A 50 -4.85 -4.88 5.17
CA LYS A 50 -6.31 -4.73 5.15
C LYS A 50 -6.78 -3.36 4.67
N ASP A 51 -5.88 -2.39 4.62
CA ASP A 51 -6.22 -1.00 4.27
C ASP A 51 -5.94 -0.67 2.80
N ILE A 52 -5.47 -1.61 2.03
CA ILE A 52 -5.33 -1.48 0.58
C ILE A 52 -6.69 -1.78 -0.04
N ILE A 53 -7.17 -0.87 -0.89
CA ILE A 53 -8.48 -1.02 -1.55
C ILE A 53 -8.25 -1.37 -3.01
N LEU A 54 -8.86 -2.48 -3.45
CA LEU A 54 -8.80 -2.91 -4.84
C LEU A 54 -10.12 -2.58 -5.54
N HIS A 55 -10.02 -2.10 -6.78
CA HIS A 55 -11.16 -1.72 -7.61
C HIS A 55 -11.18 -2.53 -8.91
N ASP A 56 -12.37 -2.94 -9.35
CA ASP A 56 -12.54 -3.58 -10.65
C ASP A 56 -12.11 -2.65 -11.79
N ASN A 57 -12.44 -1.38 -11.68
CA ASN A 57 -12.04 -0.36 -12.65
C ASN A 57 -10.69 0.23 -12.22
N GLU A 58 -9.71 0.12 -13.09
CA GLU A 58 -8.38 0.71 -12.82
C GLU A 58 -8.47 2.23 -12.64
N GLU A 59 -9.45 2.88 -13.28
CA GLU A 59 -9.64 4.33 -13.20
C GLU A 59 -10.02 4.81 -11.79
N ASP A 60 -10.57 3.94 -10.96
CA ASP A 60 -10.99 4.28 -9.60
C ASP A 60 -9.82 4.23 -8.61
N GLY A 61 -8.67 3.74 -9.04
CA GLY A 61 -7.48 3.66 -8.21
C GLY A 61 -6.50 4.79 -8.48
N THR A 62 -5.59 4.99 -7.52
CA THR A 62 -4.48 5.91 -7.68
C THR A 62 -3.40 5.31 -8.56
N LEU A 63 -3.22 3.99 -8.45
CA LEU A 63 -2.31 3.24 -9.32
C LEU A 63 -2.98 1.92 -9.70
N THR A 64 -2.32 1.16 -10.55
CA THR A 64 -2.84 -0.09 -11.07
C THR A 64 -1.85 -1.23 -10.84
N GLY A 65 -2.35 -2.45 -10.91
CA GLY A 65 -1.53 -3.63 -10.77
C GLY A 65 -2.27 -4.89 -11.17
N ASP A 66 -1.57 -6.01 -11.11
CA ASP A 66 -2.11 -7.32 -11.47
C ASP A 66 -2.06 -8.26 -10.27
N VAL A 67 -3.16 -8.97 -10.02
CA VAL A 67 -3.21 -9.99 -8.98
C VAL A 67 -2.35 -11.17 -9.43
N ARG A 68 -1.33 -11.52 -8.65
CA ARG A 68 -0.37 -12.58 -9.01
C ARG A 68 -0.55 -13.84 -8.19
N PHE A 69 -0.74 -13.69 -6.88
CA PHE A 69 -0.87 -14.83 -5.98
C PHE A 69 -2.02 -14.61 -5.04
N ILE A 70 -2.73 -15.70 -4.74
CA ILE A 70 -3.89 -15.68 -3.87
C ILE A 70 -3.72 -16.82 -2.87
N LEU A 71 -3.77 -16.48 -1.57
CA LEU A 71 -3.68 -17.44 -0.50
C LEU A 71 -4.89 -17.28 0.41
N TYR A 72 -5.67 -18.37 0.57
CA TYR A 72 -6.79 -18.34 1.49
C TYR A 72 -6.30 -18.58 2.93
N LYS A 73 -6.65 -17.69 3.84
CA LYS A 73 -6.19 -17.73 5.24
C LYS A 73 -7.25 -18.29 6.20
N GLY A 74 -8.35 -18.83 5.70
CA GLY A 74 -9.42 -19.40 6.50
C GLY A 74 -10.62 -18.48 6.68
N ASP A 75 -10.39 -17.17 6.78
CA ASP A 75 -11.45 -16.16 6.94
C ASP A 75 -11.32 -15.01 5.97
N HIS A 76 -10.21 -14.93 5.23
CA HIS A 76 -9.96 -13.90 4.24
C HIS A 76 -8.92 -14.40 3.24
N TYR A 77 -8.70 -13.63 2.19
CA TYR A 77 -7.67 -13.90 1.19
C TYR A 77 -6.50 -12.94 1.36
N HIS A 78 -5.31 -13.48 1.23
CA HIS A 78 -4.07 -12.69 1.19
C HIS A 78 -3.58 -12.71 -0.24
N LEU A 79 -3.50 -11.53 -0.85
CA LEU A 79 -3.12 -11.37 -2.25
C LEU A 79 -1.75 -10.73 -2.37
N THR A 80 -1.02 -11.15 -3.40
CA THR A 80 0.15 -10.42 -3.87
C THR A 80 -0.25 -9.72 -5.17
N VAL A 81 -0.18 -8.40 -5.19
CA VAL A 81 -0.50 -7.58 -6.34
C VAL A 81 0.79 -6.95 -6.85
N SER A 82 1.13 -7.24 -8.09
CA SER A 82 2.31 -6.64 -8.73
C SER A 82 1.88 -5.29 -9.29
N SER A 83 2.38 -4.20 -8.72
CA SER A 83 2.03 -2.86 -9.19
C SER A 83 2.68 -2.59 -10.54
N ASP A 84 2.07 -1.71 -11.33
CA ASP A 84 2.63 -1.30 -12.62
C ASP A 84 3.95 -0.54 -12.45
N TRP A 85 4.24 -0.07 -11.24
CA TRP A 85 5.53 0.53 -10.90
C TRP A 85 6.64 -0.52 -10.77
N GLY A 86 6.26 -1.81 -10.55
CA GLY A 86 7.21 -2.91 -10.43
C GLY A 86 7.40 -3.43 -9.03
N GLU A 87 6.74 -2.85 -8.04
CA GLU A 87 6.83 -3.27 -6.65
C GLU A 87 5.61 -4.09 -6.26
N ASP A 88 5.80 -5.09 -5.41
CA ASP A 88 4.70 -5.92 -4.93
C ASP A 88 3.98 -5.25 -3.77
N ILE A 89 2.66 -5.36 -3.78
CA ILE A 89 1.78 -4.86 -2.73
C ILE A 89 0.99 -6.03 -2.17
N TYR A 90 0.97 -6.18 -0.84
CA TYR A 90 0.24 -7.26 -0.18
C TYR A 90 -1.09 -6.73 0.33
N VAL A 91 -2.15 -7.51 0.10
CA VAL A 91 -3.52 -7.08 0.35
C VAL A 91 -4.28 -8.19 1.06
N ASP A 92 -4.95 -7.84 2.17
CA ASP A 92 -5.90 -8.75 2.82
C ASP A 92 -7.31 -8.26 2.48
N THR A 93 -8.13 -9.16 1.95
CA THR A 93 -9.48 -8.82 1.52
C THR A 93 -10.42 -10.02 1.67
N ASN A 94 -11.70 -9.73 1.87
CA ASN A 94 -12.76 -10.75 1.83
C ASN A 94 -13.34 -10.91 0.43
N ASP A 95 -13.00 -10.00 -0.48
CA ASP A 95 -13.47 -10.07 -1.85
C ASP A 95 -12.75 -11.16 -2.63
N VAL A 96 -13.45 -11.75 -3.59
CA VAL A 96 -12.89 -12.79 -4.45
C VAL A 96 -12.30 -12.16 -5.70
N TRP A 97 -11.01 -12.36 -5.89
CA TRP A 97 -10.27 -11.91 -7.08
C TRP A 97 -9.63 -13.11 -7.75
N ASP A 98 -9.38 -13.00 -9.03
CA ASP A 98 -8.74 -14.07 -9.80
C ASP A 98 -7.29 -13.71 -10.11
N ASN A 99 -6.45 -14.72 -10.19
CA ASN A 99 -5.07 -14.56 -10.60
C ASN A 99 -5.05 -13.98 -12.03
N GLY A 100 -4.33 -12.88 -12.19
CA GLY A 100 -4.25 -12.18 -13.46
C GLY A 100 -5.20 -11.00 -13.59
N ASP A 101 -6.12 -10.80 -12.62
CA ASP A 101 -7.01 -9.64 -12.64
C ASP A 101 -6.19 -8.35 -12.59
N HIS A 102 -6.53 -7.42 -13.49
CA HIS A 102 -5.94 -6.10 -13.50
C HIS A 102 -6.83 -5.17 -12.67
N VAL A 103 -6.26 -4.53 -11.66
CA VAL A 103 -7.03 -3.80 -10.65
C VAL A 103 -6.52 -2.37 -10.47
N GLY A 104 -7.44 -1.50 -10.06
CA GLY A 104 -7.08 -0.20 -9.51
C GLY A 104 -6.78 -0.36 -8.02
N ILE A 105 -5.85 0.43 -7.51
CA ILE A 105 -5.41 0.36 -6.11
C ILE A 105 -5.53 1.74 -5.50
N SER A 106 -6.20 1.84 -4.37
CA SER A 106 -6.29 3.10 -3.63
C SER A 106 -6.07 2.87 -2.15
N ILE A 107 -5.70 3.95 -1.45
CA ILE A 107 -5.44 3.94 -0.02
C ILE A 107 -6.00 5.23 0.53
N LEU A 108 -6.86 5.13 1.55
CA LEU A 108 -7.40 6.33 2.18
C LEU A 108 -6.28 7.10 2.91
N PRO A 109 -6.33 8.44 2.89
CA PRO A 109 -5.27 9.25 3.51
C PRO A 109 -4.97 8.89 4.96
N GLU A 110 -6.02 8.63 5.77
CA GLU A 110 -5.86 8.27 7.18
C GLU A 110 -5.23 6.91 7.41
N LYS A 111 -5.09 6.09 6.36
CA LYS A 111 -4.48 4.76 6.44
C LYS A 111 -3.01 4.75 5.99
N ILE A 112 -2.52 5.87 5.52
CA ILE A 112 -1.12 6.03 5.12
C ILE A 112 -0.33 6.53 6.32
N LYS A 113 0.52 5.69 6.87
CA LYS A 113 1.34 6.06 8.02
C LYS A 113 2.73 6.46 7.55
N ILE A 114 3.14 7.67 7.94
CA ILE A 114 4.44 8.22 7.57
C ILE A 114 5.39 8.08 8.77
N ILE A 115 6.55 7.50 8.52
CA ILE A 115 7.60 7.37 9.54
C ILE A 115 8.84 8.08 9.02
N LYS A 116 9.38 9.00 9.82
CA LYS A 116 10.61 9.71 9.47
C LYS A 116 11.78 8.73 9.49
N VAL A 117 12.64 8.88 8.51
CA VAL A 117 13.88 8.09 8.45
C VAL A 117 14.94 8.86 9.23
N VAL A 118 15.55 8.19 10.18
CA VAL A 118 16.62 8.76 11.00
C VAL A 118 17.96 8.22 10.49
N ASP A 119 18.83 9.14 10.12
CA ASP A 119 20.18 8.80 9.67
C ASP A 119 21.12 8.49 10.84
#